data_07f19cd7c31b6e7a9ad4c7d07f4ada85
#
_entry.id   07f19cd7c31b6e7a9ad4c7d07f4ada85
#
_cell.length_a   1.000
_cell.length_b   1.000
_cell.length_c   1.000
_cell.angle_alpha   90.00
_cell.angle_beta   90.00
_cell.angle_gamma   90.00
#
_symmetry.space_group_name_H-M   'P 1'
#
loop_
_entity.id
_entity.type
_entity.pdbx_description
1 polymer ?
#
loop_
_entity_poly.entity_id
_entity_poly.type
_entity_poly.pdbx_seq_one_letter_code
_entity_poly.pdbx_strand_id
1 'polypeptide(L)'
;MSGTAPTETPTDAPTRQEIETSDDDFLSGKVKCLQPRQGFRAGVDTVMLAAACPAKEGELVLEPGCGPGVAAMCLARRTGARVLGVEIEAGALELARRNAERNELAHMVSLIEADVTLKASLLAEHGLAPESCDHAIANPPFLTEGEATPPPGDARARAFAGPQELLDAWVKFATRMVRPGGTLSLIHRADRVGDLLAALEGRAGGARVFPLWPAPRSTGKPASRVIVQATKGSRAPLKLLPGLVLHGADARFTGDAWDILRKGHPLEIGG
;
A
#
# COMPACT_ATOMS: atom_id res chain seq x y z
N MET A 1 -63.67 11.18 21.41
CA MET A 1 -62.35 11.78 21.72
C MET A 1 -61.31 10.90 21.06
N SER A 2 -60.90 11.29 19.86
CA SER A 2 -59.88 10.58 19.07
C SER A 2 -58.54 11.25 19.33
N GLY A 3 -57.65 10.52 19.97
CA GLY A 3 -56.24 10.92 20.16
C GLY A 3 -55.38 10.49 18.99
N THR A 4 -54.88 11.42 18.24
CA THR A 4 -53.87 11.26 17.20
C THR A 4 -52.49 11.08 17.88
N ALA A 5 -51.84 9.97 17.62
CA ALA A 5 -50.44 9.74 18.02
C ALA A 5 -49.48 10.59 17.16
N PRO A 6 -48.40 11.14 17.73
CA PRO A 6 -47.42 11.86 16.95
C PRO A 6 -46.60 10.91 16.08
N THR A 7 -46.49 11.22 14.81
CA THR A 7 -45.57 10.60 13.83
C THR A 7 -44.15 10.98 14.20
N GLU A 8 -43.33 9.97 14.59
CA GLU A 8 -41.89 10.12 14.72
C GLU A 8 -41.27 10.32 13.34
N THR A 9 -40.57 11.43 13.20
CA THR A 9 -39.72 11.75 12.03
C THR A 9 -38.49 10.81 12.04
N PRO A 10 -38.06 10.29 10.88
CA PRO A 10 -36.87 9.47 10.82
C PRO A 10 -35.63 10.28 11.21
N THR A 11 -34.88 9.76 12.15
CA THR A 11 -33.59 10.28 12.60
C THR A 11 -32.61 10.35 11.41
N ASP A 12 -32.10 11.55 11.16
CA ASP A 12 -31.03 11.84 10.20
C ASP A 12 -29.86 10.87 10.41
N ALA A 13 -29.48 10.16 9.34
CA ALA A 13 -28.24 9.43 9.28
C ALA A 13 -27.07 10.43 9.49
N PRO A 14 -26.00 10.06 10.22
CA PRO A 14 -24.90 10.97 10.48
C PRO A 14 -24.31 11.46 9.14
N THR A 15 -24.33 12.76 8.95
CA THR A 15 -23.74 13.45 7.80
C THR A 15 -22.25 13.07 7.74
N ARG A 16 -21.84 12.31 6.72
CA ARG A 16 -20.42 12.04 6.45
C ARG A 16 -19.72 13.40 6.30
N GLN A 17 -18.82 13.71 7.22
CA GLN A 17 -17.98 14.90 7.08
C GLN A 17 -17.21 14.81 5.76
N GLU A 18 -17.36 15.81 4.91
CA GLU A 18 -16.57 15.91 3.68
C GLU A 18 -15.09 16.02 4.04
N ILE A 19 -14.29 15.09 3.55
CA ILE A 19 -12.84 15.11 3.73
C ILE A 19 -12.27 16.21 2.84
N GLU A 20 -11.60 17.20 3.43
CA GLU A 20 -10.86 18.20 2.64
C GLU A 20 -9.76 17.50 1.83
N THR A 21 -9.75 17.74 0.52
CA THR A 21 -8.83 17.09 -0.40
C THR A 21 -7.94 18.07 -1.15
N SER A 22 -6.78 17.59 -1.61
CA SER A 22 -6.00 18.19 -2.69
C SER A 22 -6.13 17.33 -3.95
N ASP A 23 -5.88 17.91 -5.10
CA ASP A 23 -5.81 17.21 -6.38
C ASP A 23 -4.34 17.11 -6.79
N ASP A 24 -3.80 15.89 -6.82
CA ASP A 24 -2.39 15.65 -7.02
C ASP A 24 -2.14 14.83 -8.29
N ASP A 25 -1.10 15.21 -9.03
CA ASP A 25 -0.68 14.55 -10.27
C ASP A 25 0.46 13.56 -10.03
N PHE A 26 0.30 12.34 -10.53
CA PHE A 26 1.32 11.30 -10.58
C PHE A 26 1.62 10.92 -12.03
N LEU A 27 2.82 10.37 -12.27
CA LEU A 27 3.28 9.94 -13.59
C LEU A 27 3.10 11.03 -14.67
N SER A 28 3.45 12.28 -14.32
CA SER A 28 3.28 13.46 -15.17
C SER A 28 1.84 13.67 -15.65
N GLY A 29 0.87 13.53 -14.74
CA GLY A 29 -0.55 13.75 -15.02
C GLY A 29 -1.28 12.58 -15.67
N LYS A 30 -0.60 11.43 -15.89
CA LYS A 30 -1.26 10.20 -16.37
C LYS A 30 -2.17 9.58 -15.32
N VAL A 31 -1.95 9.92 -14.05
CA VAL A 31 -2.78 9.53 -12.90
C VAL A 31 -3.04 10.77 -12.06
N LYS A 32 -4.32 11.06 -11.79
CA LYS A 32 -4.77 12.21 -11.00
C LYS A 32 -5.58 11.72 -9.81
N CYS A 33 -5.12 12.02 -8.61
CA CYS A 33 -5.77 11.52 -7.40
C CYS A 33 -6.12 12.63 -6.41
N LEU A 34 -7.35 12.56 -5.92
CA LEU A 34 -7.74 13.28 -4.73
C LEU A 34 -7.06 12.62 -3.52
N GLN A 35 -6.43 13.42 -2.69
CA GLN A 35 -5.82 12.97 -1.45
C GLN A 35 -6.31 13.80 -0.27
N PRO A 36 -6.42 13.22 0.94
CA PRO A 36 -6.78 14.00 2.12
C PRO A 36 -5.70 15.05 2.38
N ARG A 37 -6.12 16.25 2.80
CA ARG A 37 -5.16 17.30 3.20
C ARG A 37 -4.45 17.00 4.50
N GLN A 38 -5.06 16.18 5.37
CA GLN A 38 -4.52 15.75 6.66
C GLN A 38 -4.39 14.22 6.70
N GLY A 39 -3.43 13.70 7.46
CA GLY A 39 -3.15 12.27 7.58
C GLY A 39 -2.17 11.76 6.53
N PHE A 40 -2.27 10.47 6.19
CA PHE A 40 -1.37 9.85 5.22
C PHE A 40 -1.60 10.41 3.82
N ARG A 41 -0.49 10.74 3.15
CA ARG A 41 -0.47 11.17 1.74
C ARG A 41 0.52 10.34 0.95
N ALA A 42 0.07 9.83 -0.16
CA ALA A 42 0.92 9.15 -1.11
C ALA A 42 1.92 10.11 -1.77
N GLY A 43 3.11 9.62 -2.03
CA GLY A 43 4.21 10.39 -2.64
C GLY A 43 5.20 9.48 -3.35
N VAL A 44 6.48 9.79 -3.24
CA VAL A 44 7.58 9.05 -3.88
C VAL A 44 7.55 7.56 -3.52
N ASP A 45 7.40 7.25 -2.23
CA ASP A 45 7.37 5.86 -1.73
C ASP A 45 6.28 5.04 -2.44
N THR A 46 5.10 5.62 -2.60
CA THR A 46 3.94 4.98 -3.22
C THR A 46 4.17 4.66 -4.70
N VAL A 47 4.75 5.60 -5.46
CA VAL A 47 5.05 5.39 -6.88
C VAL A 47 6.18 4.39 -7.06
N MET A 48 7.24 4.45 -6.22
CA MET A 48 8.33 3.47 -6.24
C MET A 48 7.85 2.06 -5.91
N LEU A 49 6.95 1.91 -4.94
CA LEU A 49 6.32 0.62 -4.61
C LEU A 49 5.52 0.06 -5.80
N ALA A 50 4.67 0.88 -6.40
CA ALA A 50 3.91 0.50 -7.59
C ALA A 50 4.82 0.11 -8.76
N ALA A 51 5.94 0.83 -8.95
CA ALA A 51 6.93 0.56 -10.00
C ALA A 51 7.71 -0.75 -9.77
N ALA A 52 7.90 -1.15 -8.51
CA ALA A 52 8.60 -2.37 -8.11
C ALA A 52 7.80 -3.65 -8.33
N CYS A 53 6.49 -3.55 -8.50
CA CYS A 53 5.64 -4.72 -8.74
C CYS A 53 5.88 -5.28 -10.15
N PRO A 54 6.24 -6.58 -10.29
CA PRO A 54 6.53 -7.18 -11.60
C PRO A 54 5.27 -7.62 -12.34
N ALA A 55 4.09 -7.20 -11.90
CA ALA A 55 2.81 -7.61 -12.47
C ALA A 55 2.71 -7.28 -13.96
N LYS A 56 2.02 -8.13 -14.69
CA LYS A 56 1.71 -8.04 -16.12
C LYS A 56 0.22 -7.83 -16.33
N GLU A 57 -0.15 -7.48 -17.57
CA GLU A 57 -1.54 -7.37 -17.98
C GLU A 57 -2.33 -8.64 -17.63
N GLY A 58 -3.52 -8.44 -17.04
CA GLY A 58 -4.44 -9.52 -16.65
C GLY A 58 -4.15 -10.16 -15.29
N GLU A 59 -2.95 -10.01 -14.72
CA GLU A 59 -2.63 -10.51 -13.38
C GLU A 59 -3.37 -9.69 -12.30
N LEU A 60 -3.56 -10.29 -11.12
CA LEU A 60 -4.23 -9.66 -9.99
C LEU A 60 -3.23 -9.31 -8.89
N VAL A 61 -3.20 -8.04 -8.50
CA VAL A 61 -2.32 -7.53 -7.44
C VAL A 61 -3.15 -7.11 -6.24
N LEU A 62 -2.80 -7.58 -5.05
CA LEU A 62 -3.36 -7.12 -3.79
C LEU A 62 -2.62 -5.88 -3.29
N GLU A 63 -3.37 -4.87 -2.84
CA GLU A 63 -2.84 -3.73 -2.07
C GLU A 63 -3.58 -3.61 -0.73
N PRO A 64 -3.06 -4.19 0.37
CA PRO A 64 -3.57 -3.94 1.71
C PRO A 64 -3.27 -2.51 2.15
N GLY A 65 -4.23 -1.85 2.79
CA GLY A 65 -4.12 -0.44 3.20
C GLY A 65 -3.96 0.49 2.00
N CYS A 66 -4.80 0.34 0.98
CA CYS A 66 -4.63 1.10 -0.26
C CYS A 66 -4.86 2.63 -0.10
N GLY A 67 -5.42 3.07 1.04
CA GLY A 67 -5.72 4.48 1.26
C GLY A 67 -6.57 5.08 0.13
N PRO A 68 -6.20 6.24 -0.42
CA PRO A 68 -6.89 6.85 -1.57
C PRO A 68 -6.58 6.16 -2.91
N GLY A 69 -5.89 5.01 -2.93
CA GLY A 69 -5.68 4.16 -4.10
C GLY A 69 -4.58 4.61 -5.06
N VAL A 70 -3.65 5.48 -4.63
CA VAL A 70 -2.64 6.03 -5.54
C VAL A 70 -1.72 4.95 -6.13
N ALA A 71 -1.22 3.98 -5.32
CA ALA A 71 -0.37 2.91 -5.84
C ALA A 71 -1.16 2.00 -6.77
N ALA A 72 -2.41 1.67 -6.43
CA ALA A 72 -3.32 0.91 -7.29
C ALA A 72 -3.48 1.56 -8.68
N MET A 73 -3.76 2.89 -8.71
CA MET A 73 -3.92 3.62 -9.98
C MET A 73 -2.63 3.65 -10.79
N CYS A 74 -1.49 3.96 -10.14
CA CYS A 74 -0.17 3.99 -10.80
C CYS A 74 0.20 2.60 -11.36
N LEU A 75 -0.05 1.52 -10.61
CA LEU A 75 0.23 0.15 -11.02
C LEU A 75 -0.66 -0.26 -12.19
N ALA A 76 -1.98 -0.11 -12.06
CA ALA A 76 -2.92 -0.47 -13.11
C ALA A 76 -2.64 0.30 -14.41
N ARG A 77 -2.39 1.61 -14.33
CA ARG A 77 -2.03 2.45 -15.49
C ARG A 77 -0.74 2.00 -16.17
N ARG A 78 0.25 1.54 -15.40
CA ARG A 78 1.55 1.12 -15.92
C ARG A 78 1.50 -0.26 -16.58
N THR A 79 0.78 -1.20 -15.98
CA THR A 79 0.92 -2.64 -16.30
C THR A 79 -0.27 -3.24 -17.03
N GLY A 80 -1.45 -2.64 -16.92
CA GLY A 80 -2.69 -3.30 -17.33
C GLY A 80 -3.15 -4.42 -16.36
N ALA A 81 -2.49 -4.58 -15.21
CA ALA A 81 -2.90 -5.53 -14.17
C ALA A 81 -4.14 -5.04 -13.43
N ARG A 82 -4.93 -5.99 -12.92
CA ARG A 82 -6.05 -5.71 -12.01
C ARG A 82 -5.52 -5.52 -10.60
N VAL A 83 -6.13 -4.62 -9.84
CA VAL A 83 -5.74 -4.38 -8.45
C VAL A 83 -6.94 -4.59 -7.52
N LEU A 84 -6.70 -5.32 -6.43
CA LEU A 84 -7.62 -5.49 -5.32
C LEU A 84 -7.10 -4.66 -4.15
N GLY A 85 -7.66 -3.47 -3.95
CA GLY A 85 -7.35 -2.61 -2.81
C GLY A 85 -8.22 -2.97 -1.61
N VAL A 86 -7.58 -3.11 -0.45
CA VAL A 86 -8.25 -3.36 0.83
C VAL A 86 -7.94 -2.20 1.76
N GLU A 87 -8.98 -1.57 2.32
CA GLU A 87 -8.84 -0.42 3.22
C GLU A 87 -9.87 -0.49 4.33
N ILE A 88 -9.47 -0.11 5.54
CA ILE A 88 -10.35 -0.12 6.71
C ILE A 88 -11.09 1.22 6.88
N GLU A 89 -10.47 2.31 6.44
CA GLU A 89 -11.03 3.66 6.58
C GLU A 89 -12.00 3.95 5.43
N ALA A 90 -13.30 3.97 5.74
CA ALA A 90 -14.35 4.18 4.74
C ALA A 90 -14.18 5.47 3.93
N GLY A 91 -13.65 6.54 4.55
CA GLY A 91 -13.38 7.81 3.88
C GLY A 91 -12.25 7.73 2.85
N ALA A 92 -11.17 7.03 3.18
CA ALA A 92 -10.05 6.78 2.25
C ALA A 92 -10.49 5.86 1.11
N LEU A 93 -11.28 4.84 1.41
CA LEU A 93 -11.84 3.91 0.41
C LEU A 93 -12.77 4.64 -0.56
N GLU A 94 -13.57 5.59 -0.09
CA GLU A 94 -14.43 6.42 -0.95
C GLU A 94 -13.60 7.31 -1.89
N LEU A 95 -12.50 7.90 -1.38
CA LEU A 95 -11.56 8.62 -2.24
C LEU A 95 -10.94 7.70 -3.29
N ALA A 96 -10.59 6.45 -2.93
CA ALA A 96 -10.05 5.47 -3.87
C ALA A 96 -11.05 5.14 -4.99
N ARG A 97 -12.35 4.99 -4.69
CA ARG A 97 -13.41 4.79 -5.69
C ARG A 97 -13.50 5.97 -6.67
N ARG A 98 -13.57 7.17 -6.13
CA ARG A 98 -13.59 8.41 -6.94
C ARG A 98 -12.33 8.55 -7.79
N ASN A 99 -11.16 8.17 -7.27
CA ASN A 99 -9.91 8.19 -8.01
C ASN A 99 -9.89 7.13 -9.13
N ALA A 100 -10.44 5.94 -8.90
CA ALA A 100 -10.58 4.92 -9.93
C ALA A 100 -11.48 5.40 -11.10
N GLU A 101 -12.61 6.03 -10.80
CA GLU A 101 -13.50 6.61 -11.79
C GLU A 101 -12.83 7.75 -12.57
N ARG A 102 -12.21 8.71 -11.87
CA ARG A 102 -11.50 9.85 -12.48
C ARG A 102 -10.40 9.45 -13.46
N ASN A 103 -9.75 8.31 -13.19
CA ASN A 103 -8.69 7.78 -14.02
C ASN A 103 -9.19 6.75 -15.04
N GLU A 104 -10.50 6.52 -15.16
CA GLU A 104 -11.09 5.49 -16.04
C GLU A 104 -10.55 4.08 -15.73
N LEU A 105 -10.21 3.80 -14.46
CA LEU A 105 -9.63 2.54 -14.00
C LEU A 105 -10.61 1.73 -13.11
N ALA A 106 -11.88 2.16 -12.98
CA ALA A 106 -12.86 1.48 -12.15
C ALA A 106 -13.12 0.02 -12.57
N HIS A 107 -12.87 -0.33 -13.83
CA HIS A 107 -12.97 -1.69 -14.34
C HIS A 107 -11.75 -2.58 -14.00
N MET A 108 -10.64 -1.98 -13.56
CA MET A 108 -9.39 -2.67 -13.20
C MET A 108 -9.13 -2.67 -11.70
N VAL A 109 -9.68 -1.71 -10.95
CA VAL A 109 -9.42 -1.54 -9.52
C VAL A 109 -10.67 -1.88 -8.73
N SER A 110 -10.64 -3.01 -8.04
CA SER A 110 -11.68 -3.45 -7.09
C SER A 110 -11.30 -3.01 -5.68
N LEU A 111 -12.26 -2.51 -4.90
CA LEU A 111 -12.02 -1.92 -3.60
C LEU A 111 -12.93 -2.55 -2.54
N ILE A 112 -12.33 -3.06 -1.47
CA ILE A 112 -13.03 -3.75 -0.37
C ILE A 112 -12.74 -3.05 0.95
N GLU A 113 -13.81 -2.77 1.71
CA GLU A 113 -13.70 -2.31 3.09
C GLU A 113 -13.47 -3.53 4.00
N ALA A 114 -12.25 -3.66 4.52
CA ALA A 114 -11.93 -4.73 5.46
C ALA A 114 -10.68 -4.39 6.28
N ASP A 115 -10.61 -4.98 7.47
CA ASP A 115 -9.44 -4.94 8.32
C ASP A 115 -8.51 -6.13 7.97
N VAL A 116 -7.30 -5.82 7.50
CA VAL A 116 -6.28 -6.82 7.12
C VAL A 116 -5.81 -7.67 8.30
N THR A 117 -6.11 -7.27 9.53
CA THR A 117 -5.76 -8.00 10.76
C THR A 117 -6.81 -9.03 11.18
N LEU A 118 -7.95 -9.09 10.48
CA LEU A 118 -9.03 -10.03 10.77
C LEU A 118 -8.61 -11.50 10.60
N LYS A 119 -9.33 -12.37 11.31
CA LYS A 119 -9.21 -13.81 11.13
C LYS A 119 -9.64 -14.21 9.70
N ALA A 120 -9.04 -15.27 9.24
CA ALA A 120 -9.22 -15.77 7.88
C ALA A 120 -10.67 -16.03 7.45
N SER A 121 -11.50 -16.54 8.37
CA SER A 121 -12.93 -16.78 8.11
C SER A 121 -13.68 -15.49 7.80
N LEU A 122 -13.40 -14.42 8.56
CA LEU A 122 -14.01 -13.11 8.35
C LEU A 122 -13.55 -12.45 7.04
N LEU A 123 -12.28 -12.63 6.66
CA LEU A 123 -11.77 -12.16 5.36
C LEU A 123 -12.50 -12.82 4.18
N ALA A 124 -12.84 -14.12 4.31
CA ALA A 124 -13.61 -14.83 3.28
C ALA A 124 -15.03 -14.26 3.11
N GLU A 125 -15.67 -13.81 4.18
CA GLU A 125 -16.98 -13.13 4.13
C GLU A 125 -16.94 -11.83 3.32
N HIS A 126 -15.76 -11.16 3.27
CA HIS A 126 -15.49 -9.99 2.42
C HIS A 126 -15.07 -10.38 0.98
N GLY A 127 -15.13 -11.66 0.60
CA GLY A 127 -14.71 -12.11 -0.74
C GLY A 127 -13.20 -12.23 -0.93
N LEU A 128 -12.42 -12.16 0.17
CA LEU A 128 -10.97 -12.28 0.15
C LEU A 128 -10.53 -13.73 0.26
N ALA A 129 -10.39 -14.40 -0.89
CA ALA A 129 -9.99 -15.80 -0.95
C ALA A 129 -8.47 -15.97 -0.84
N PRO A 130 -7.95 -16.92 -0.03
CA PRO A 130 -6.52 -17.22 -0.02
C PRO A 130 -5.99 -17.61 -1.40
N GLU A 131 -4.74 -17.25 -1.66
CA GLU A 131 -4.01 -17.62 -2.88
C GLU A 131 -4.66 -17.16 -4.19
N SER A 132 -5.52 -16.14 -4.11
CA SER A 132 -6.26 -15.60 -5.26
C SER A 132 -5.47 -14.54 -6.06
N CYS A 133 -4.39 -13.99 -5.50
CA CYS A 133 -3.62 -12.92 -6.12
C CYS A 133 -2.27 -13.43 -6.64
N ASP A 134 -1.82 -12.87 -7.76
CA ASP A 134 -0.50 -13.16 -8.33
C ASP A 134 0.61 -12.47 -7.54
N HIS A 135 0.35 -11.23 -7.11
CA HIS A 135 1.29 -10.39 -6.39
C HIS A 135 0.61 -9.63 -5.25
N ALA A 136 1.41 -9.11 -4.33
CA ALA A 136 0.99 -8.10 -3.37
C ALA A 136 2.00 -6.96 -3.32
N ILE A 137 1.50 -5.74 -3.14
CA ILE A 137 2.29 -4.57 -2.81
C ILE A 137 1.79 -4.00 -1.49
N ALA A 138 2.67 -3.57 -0.58
CA ALA A 138 2.24 -2.94 0.66
C ALA A 138 3.21 -1.86 1.14
N ASN A 139 2.62 -0.78 1.66
CA ASN A 139 3.29 0.26 2.41
C ASN A 139 2.73 0.28 3.84
N PRO A 140 3.14 -0.66 4.70
CA PRO A 140 2.60 -0.75 6.06
C PRO A 140 2.83 0.55 6.84
N PRO A 141 1.96 0.89 7.81
CA PRO A 141 2.10 2.10 8.61
C PRO A 141 3.44 2.11 9.36
N PHE A 142 4.15 3.26 9.32
CA PHE A 142 5.46 3.45 9.96
C PHE A 142 5.28 3.87 11.42
N LEU A 143 4.78 2.98 12.26
CA LEU A 143 4.66 3.26 13.69
C LEU A 143 6.04 3.21 14.35
N THR A 144 6.36 4.24 15.16
CA THR A 144 7.50 4.22 16.07
C THR A 144 7.03 3.95 17.50
N GLU A 145 7.90 3.36 18.32
CA GLU A 145 7.59 3.17 19.74
C GLU A 145 7.25 4.53 20.38
N GLY A 146 6.06 4.65 20.94
CA GLY A 146 5.54 5.89 21.56
C GLY A 146 4.64 6.75 20.65
N GLU A 147 4.56 6.53 19.34
CA GLU A 147 3.65 7.25 18.43
C GLU A 147 2.29 6.55 18.26
N ALA A 148 2.16 5.33 18.71
CA ALA A 148 0.92 4.58 18.66
C ALA A 148 -0.07 5.05 19.74
N THR A 149 -0.53 6.30 19.66
CA THR A 149 -1.78 6.67 20.33
C THR A 149 -2.90 6.43 19.32
N PRO A 150 -3.65 5.31 19.43
CA PRO A 150 -4.78 5.06 18.55
C PRO A 150 -5.81 6.19 18.75
N PRO A 151 -6.56 6.56 17.71
CA PRO A 151 -7.68 7.47 17.87
C PRO A 151 -8.59 7.01 19.01
N PRO A 152 -9.19 7.93 19.79
CA PRO A 152 -10.11 7.59 20.85
C PRO A 152 -11.28 6.76 20.26
N GLY A 153 -11.40 5.49 20.67
CA GLY A 153 -12.44 4.58 20.18
C GLY A 153 -11.94 3.36 19.40
N ASP A 154 -10.72 3.36 18.92
CA ASP A 154 -10.18 2.22 18.18
C ASP A 154 -9.70 1.10 19.15
N ALA A 155 -10.62 0.18 19.45
CA ALA A 155 -10.33 -1.01 20.26
C ALA A 155 -9.30 -1.95 19.59
N ARG A 156 -9.05 -1.79 18.29
CA ARG A 156 -8.19 -2.67 17.48
C ARG A 156 -6.72 -2.27 17.53
N ALA A 157 -6.42 -0.97 17.51
CA ALA A 157 -5.04 -0.50 17.70
C ALA A 157 -4.49 -0.88 19.09
N ARG A 158 -5.38 -1.10 20.08
CA ARG A 158 -5.02 -1.65 21.40
C ARG A 158 -4.76 -3.16 21.41
N ALA A 159 -5.14 -3.87 20.33
CA ALA A 159 -4.94 -5.33 20.24
C ALA A 159 -3.51 -5.71 19.80
N PHE A 160 -2.73 -4.76 19.28
CA PHE A 160 -1.33 -4.99 18.91
C PHE A 160 -0.43 -4.41 20.00
N ALA A 161 0.45 -5.25 20.56
CA ALA A 161 1.38 -4.85 21.60
C ALA A 161 2.51 -3.93 21.10
N GLY A 162 2.65 -3.81 19.74
CA GLY A 162 3.64 -2.91 19.16
C GLY A 162 3.69 -2.87 17.64
N PRO A 163 4.57 -1.99 17.10
CA PRO A 163 4.74 -1.80 15.65
C PRO A 163 5.12 -3.07 14.89
N GLN A 164 5.91 -3.95 15.52
CA GLN A 164 6.34 -5.21 14.90
C GLN A 164 5.19 -6.20 14.71
N GLU A 165 4.28 -6.29 15.66
CA GLU A 165 3.13 -7.20 15.57
C GLU A 165 2.16 -6.76 14.47
N LEU A 166 1.98 -5.45 14.31
CA LEU A 166 1.17 -4.91 13.22
C LEU A 166 1.80 -5.22 11.86
N LEU A 167 3.12 -5.02 11.71
CA LEU A 167 3.86 -5.36 10.50
C LEU A 167 3.74 -6.86 10.17
N ASP A 168 3.89 -7.73 11.18
CA ASP A 168 3.70 -9.18 11.01
C ASP A 168 2.30 -9.54 10.53
N ALA A 169 1.26 -8.89 11.07
CA ALA A 169 -0.12 -9.11 10.64
C ALA A 169 -0.34 -8.71 9.17
N TRP A 170 0.23 -7.58 8.73
CA TRP A 170 0.16 -7.13 7.35
C TRP A 170 0.87 -8.09 6.38
N VAL A 171 2.09 -8.51 6.72
CA VAL A 171 2.86 -9.46 5.91
C VAL A 171 2.18 -10.82 5.87
N LYS A 172 1.64 -11.29 6.99
CA LYS A 172 0.86 -12.52 7.07
C LYS A 172 -0.38 -12.47 6.19
N PHE A 173 -1.14 -11.37 6.23
CA PHE A 173 -2.29 -11.18 5.36
C PHE A 173 -1.89 -11.21 3.88
N ALA A 174 -0.92 -10.37 3.47
CA ALA A 174 -0.46 -10.30 2.09
C ALA A 174 0.06 -11.66 1.58
N THR A 175 0.87 -12.36 2.38
CA THR A 175 1.40 -13.70 2.01
C THR A 175 0.28 -14.72 1.87
N ARG A 176 -0.75 -14.65 2.71
CA ARG A 176 -1.90 -15.56 2.62
C ARG A 176 -2.67 -15.40 1.31
N MET A 177 -2.84 -14.17 0.85
CA MET A 177 -3.62 -13.84 -0.35
C MET A 177 -2.87 -14.14 -1.65
N VAL A 178 -1.54 -14.08 -1.62
CA VAL A 178 -0.69 -14.35 -2.79
C VAL A 178 -0.57 -15.86 -3.02
N ARG A 179 -0.67 -16.31 -4.29
CA ARG A 179 -0.48 -17.71 -4.68
C ARG A 179 0.96 -18.17 -4.47
N PRO A 180 1.24 -19.49 -4.33
CA PRO A 180 2.59 -20.02 -4.37
C PRO A 180 3.34 -19.56 -5.63
N GLY A 181 4.60 -19.13 -5.47
CA GLY A 181 5.42 -18.55 -6.55
C GLY A 181 5.11 -17.08 -6.88
N GLY A 182 4.04 -16.51 -6.34
CA GLY A 182 3.75 -15.10 -6.46
C GLY A 182 4.67 -14.24 -5.59
N THR A 183 4.71 -12.91 -5.84
CA THR A 183 5.64 -12.00 -5.16
C THR A 183 4.96 -11.04 -4.20
N LEU A 184 5.69 -10.68 -3.15
CA LEU A 184 5.35 -9.60 -2.23
C LEU A 184 6.39 -8.50 -2.41
N SER A 185 5.96 -7.27 -2.68
CA SER A 185 6.81 -6.07 -2.70
C SER A 185 6.38 -5.16 -1.55
N LEU A 186 7.28 -4.92 -0.61
CA LEU A 186 7.02 -4.15 0.60
C LEU A 186 7.96 -2.96 0.64
N ILE A 187 7.45 -1.74 0.86
CA ILE A 187 8.29 -0.56 1.11
C ILE A 187 8.21 -0.19 2.57
N HIS A 188 9.36 0.16 3.16
CA HIS A 188 9.42 0.59 4.55
C HIS A 188 10.63 1.49 4.80
N ARG A 189 10.76 2.04 5.99
CA ARG A 189 11.96 2.70 6.46
C ARG A 189 13.14 1.74 6.41
N ALA A 190 14.30 2.22 5.97
CA ALA A 190 15.48 1.37 5.82
C ALA A 190 16.02 0.84 7.16
N ASP A 191 15.86 1.61 8.24
CA ASP A 191 16.24 1.22 9.61
C ASP A 191 15.39 0.08 10.18
N ARG A 192 14.25 -0.25 9.54
CA ARG A 192 13.34 -1.34 9.92
C ARG A 192 13.42 -2.55 8.96
N VAL A 193 14.48 -2.65 8.15
CA VAL A 193 14.65 -3.79 7.22
C VAL A 193 14.71 -5.13 7.94
N GLY A 194 15.30 -5.18 9.15
CA GLY A 194 15.34 -6.38 9.97
C GLY A 194 13.95 -6.89 10.35
N ASP A 195 13.05 -5.99 10.68
CA ASP A 195 11.66 -6.32 11.04
C ASP A 195 10.86 -6.86 9.85
N LEU A 196 11.07 -6.28 8.66
CA LEU A 196 10.47 -6.79 7.42
C LEU A 196 10.95 -8.22 7.11
N LEU A 197 12.25 -8.47 7.24
CA LEU A 197 12.83 -9.78 6.98
C LEU A 197 12.33 -10.82 7.99
N ALA A 198 12.23 -10.45 9.27
CA ALA A 198 11.64 -11.29 10.31
C ALA A 198 10.18 -11.62 10.02
N ALA A 199 9.37 -10.63 9.59
CA ALA A 199 7.99 -10.86 9.23
C ALA A 199 7.82 -11.77 7.99
N LEU A 200 8.79 -11.81 7.08
CA LEU A 200 8.79 -12.69 5.90
C LEU A 200 9.26 -14.11 6.21
N GLU A 201 9.96 -14.33 7.33
CA GLU A 201 10.54 -15.62 7.69
C GLU A 201 9.48 -16.72 7.76
N GLY A 202 9.76 -17.88 7.15
CA GLY A 202 8.82 -19.00 7.07
C GLY A 202 7.61 -18.78 6.13
N ARG A 203 7.44 -17.60 5.54
CA ARG A 203 6.31 -17.26 4.66
C ARG A 203 6.72 -17.06 3.21
N ALA A 204 7.79 -16.30 2.98
CA ALA A 204 8.32 -16.03 1.65
C ALA A 204 9.84 -15.93 1.71
N GLY A 205 10.51 -16.36 0.65
CA GLY A 205 11.98 -16.37 0.58
C GLY A 205 12.51 -15.77 -0.71
N GLY A 206 13.84 -15.91 -0.95
CA GLY A 206 14.47 -15.24 -2.07
C GLY A 206 14.37 -13.72 -1.96
N ALA A 207 14.37 -13.19 -0.74
CA ALA A 207 14.18 -11.77 -0.49
C ALA A 207 15.27 -10.95 -1.21
N ARG A 208 14.84 -9.94 -1.96
CA ARG A 208 15.68 -8.95 -2.62
C ARG A 208 15.53 -7.65 -1.88
N VAL A 209 16.58 -7.20 -1.21
CA VAL A 209 16.59 -5.94 -0.44
C VAL A 209 17.14 -4.85 -1.34
N PHE A 210 16.30 -3.89 -1.69
CA PHE A 210 16.61 -2.80 -2.62
C PHE A 210 16.53 -1.45 -1.91
N PRO A 211 17.69 -0.87 -1.48
CA PRO A 211 17.72 0.42 -0.81
C PRO A 211 17.36 1.61 -1.72
N LEU A 212 16.63 2.59 -1.17
CA LEU A 212 16.40 3.90 -1.79
C LEU A 212 17.23 4.96 -1.05
N TRP A 213 18.21 5.51 -1.75
CA TRP A 213 19.15 6.47 -1.20
C TRP A 213 18.64 7.90 -1.46
N PRO A 214 18.47 8.74 -0.42
CA PRO A 214 17.95 10.09 -0.59
C PRO A 214 18.92 11.03 -1.31
N ALA A 215 20.23 10.68 -1.34
CA ALA A 215 21.31 11.46 -1.94
C ALA A 215 22.41 10.53 -2.46
N PRO A 216 23.39 11.03 -3.25
CA PRO A 216 24.54 10.24 -3.69
C PRO A 216 25.23 9.55 -2.52
N ARG A 217 25.62 8.29 -2.71
CA ARG A 217 26.30 7.49 -1.65
C ARG A 217 27.59 8.12 -1.14
N SER A 218 28.27 8.91 -1.97
CA SER A 218 29.47 9.69 -1.59
C SER A 218 29.21 10.70 -0.47
N THR A 219 27.93 11.04 -0.20
CA THR A 219 27.58 11.93 0.93
C THR A 219 27.62 11.25 2.30
N GLY A 220 27.76 9.92 2.35
CA GLY A 220 27.68 9.14 3.58
C GLY A 220 26.29 9.05 4.22
N LYS A 221 25.25 9.62 3.60
CA LYS A 221 23.88 9.51 4.09
C LYS A 221 23.37 8.08 3.95
N PRO A 222 22.73 7.50 4.99
CA PRO A 222 22.15 6.17 4.90
C PRO A 222 20.94 6.16 3.93
N ALA A 223 20.56 4.96 3.46
CA ALA A 223 19.29 4.79 2.78
C ALA A 223 18.13 5.20 3.70
N SER A 224 17.15 5.90 3.17
CA SER A 224 15.98 6.34 3.94
C SER A 224 14.83 5.34 3.86
N ARG A 225 14.72 4.62 2.75
CA ARG A 225 13.71 3.60 2.48
C ARG A 225 14.37 2.33 1.93
N VAL A 226 13.64 1.26 2.04
CA VAL A 226 14.01 -0.02 1.43
C VAL A 226 12.75 -0.62 0.79
N ILE A 227 12.91 -1.19 -0.40
CA ILE A 227 11.91 -2.11 -0.96
C ILE A 227 12.43 -3.52 -0.76
N VAL A 228 11.63 -4.36 -0.12
CA VAL A 228 11.91 -5.79 0.01
C VAL A 228 10.93 -6.55 -0.87
N GLN A 229 11.44 -7.28 -1.86
CA GLN A 229 10.63 -8.15 -2.70
C GLN A 229 10.97 -9.60 -2.40
N ALA A 230 9.96 -10.41 -2.07
CA ALA A 230 10.12 -11.82 -1.75
C ALA A 230 9.11 -12.68 -2.52
N THR A 231 9.39 -13.97 -2.69
CA THR A 231 8.53 -14.90 -3.41
C THR A 231 7.94 -15.93 -2.44
N LYS A 232 6.61 -16.09 -2.44
CA LYS A 232 5.93 -17.06 -1.60
C LYS A 232 6.39 -18.49 -1.92
N GLY A 233 6.81 -19.21 -0.88
CA GLY A 233 7.29 -20.60 -0.97
C GLY A 233 8.72 -20.76 -1.53
N SER A 234 9.41 -19.67 -1.89
CA SER A 234 10.81 -19.73 -2.30
C SER A 234 11.73 -20.06 -1.12
N ARG A 235 12.80 -20.81 -1.40
CA ARG A 235 13.92 -21.08 -0.48
C ARG A 235 15.23 -20.49 -0.99
N ALA A 236 15.19 -19.67 -2.03
CA ALA A 236 16.37 -19.00 -2.56
C ALA A 236 17.01 -18.08 -1.50
N PRO A 237 18.34 -17.88 -1.54
CA PRO A 237 19.01 -16.98 -0.60
C PRO A 237 18.58 -15.53 -0.79
N LEU A 238 18.74 -14.75 0.28
CA LEU A 238 18.58 -13.30 0.26
C LEU A 238 19.64 -12.65 -0.63
N LYS A 239 19.25 -11.60 -1.35
CA LYS A 239 20.14 -10.73 -2.13
C LYS A 239 20.02 -9.29 -1.64
N LEU A 240 21.16 -8.69 -1.28
CA LEU A 240 21.26 -7.26 -1.05
C LEU A 240 21.67 -6.56 -2.34
N LEU A 241 20.81 -5.71 -2.86
CA LEU A 241 21.00 -5.06 -4.15
C LEU A 241 21.61 -3.67 -4.01
N PRO A 242 22.19 -3.10 -5.08
CA PRO A 242 22.77 -1.75 -5.05
C PRO A 242 21.75 -0.66 -4.67
N GLY A 243 20.48 -0.84 -5.03
CA GLY A 243 19.43 0.15 -4.83
C GLY A 243 19.48 1.31 -5.80
N LEU A 244 18.64 2.33 -5.55
CA LEU A 244 18.48 3.52 -6.38
C LEU A 244 18.80 4.78 -5.59
N VAL A 245 19.58 5.68 -6.18
CA VAL A 245 19.78 7.04 -5.67
C VAL A 245 18.65 7.91 -6.20
N LEU A 246 17.85 8.50 -5.28
CA LEU A 246 16.69 9.31 -5.66
C LEU A 246 17.09 10.70 -6.16
N HIS A 247 18.01 11.38 -5.47
CA HIS A 247 18.41 12.74 -5.81
C HIS A 247 19.91 12.83 -6.10
N GLY A 248 20.26 13.60 -7.11
CA GLY A 248 21.65 13.97 -7.42
C GLY A 248 22.21 15.00 -6.43
N ALA A 249 23.45 15.43 -6.68
CA ALA A 249 24.12 16.46 -5.86
C ALA A 249 23.41 17.83 -5.92
N ASP A 250 22.65 18.07 -6.97
CA ASP A 250 21.83 19.28 -7.18
C ASP A 250 20.43 19.20 -6.56
N ALA A 251 20.18 18.16 -5.75
CA ALA A 251 18.89 17.85 -5.12
C ALA A 251 17.74 17.56 -6.10
N ARG A 252 18.00 17.43 -7.40
CA ARG A 252 17.01 16.99 -8.38
C ARG A 252 16.95 15.46 -8.43
N PHE A 253 15.84 14.91 -8.88
CA PHE A 253 15.76 13.47 -9.12
C PHE A 253 16.84 13.04 -10.14
N THR A 254 17.47 11.89 -9.89
CA THR A 254 18.33 11.22 -10.87
C THR A 254 17.52 10.83 -12.11
N GLY A 255 18.18 10.56 -13.25
CA GLY A 255 17.51 10.16 -14.47
C GLY A 255 16.60 8.95 -14.27
N ASP A 256 17.11 7.90 -13.59
CA ASP A 256 16.36 6.68 -13.32
C ASP A 256 15.17 6.95 -12.39
N ALA A 257 15.36 7.72 -11.31
CA ALA A 257 14.28 8.10 -10.41
C ALA A 257 13.22 8.95 -11.13
N TRP A 258 13.64 9.88 -11.99
CA TRP A 258 12.75 10.69 -12.81
C TRP A 258 11.90 9.82 -13.75
N ASP A 259 12.52 8.88 -14.46
CA ASP A 259 11.82 8.02 -15.41
C ASP A 259 10.78 7.14 -14.75
N ILE A 260 11.09 6.62 -13.56
CA ILE A 260 10.11 5.88 -12.75
C ILE A 260 8.97 6.79 -12.29
N LEU A 261 9.30 7.92 -11.64
CA LEU A 261 8.32 8.79 -10.98
C LEU A 261 7.46 9.57 -11.98
N ARG A 262 7.98 9.90 -13.15
CA ARG A 262 7.33 10.78 -14.11
C ARG A 262 6.83 10.08 -15.37
N LYS A 263 7.58 9.10 -15.86
CA LYS A 263 7.18 8.37 -17.09
C LYS A 263 6.45 7.05 -16.80
N GLY A 264 6.57 6.54 -15.56
CA GLY A 264 5.98 5.27 -15.14
C GLY A 264 6.80 4.05 -15.57
N HIS A 265 8.11 4.21 -15.71
CA HIS A 265 8.99 3.07 -15.98
C HIS A 265 8.98 2.08 -14.82
N PRO A 266 9.19 0.77 -15.08
CA PRO A 266 9.33 -0.21 -14.01
C PRO A 266 10.60 0.06 -13.18
N LEU A 267 10.54 -0.35 -11.92
CA LEU A 267 11.71 -0.44 -11.06
C LEU A 267 12.14 -1.91 -11.02
N GLU A 268 13.23 -2.22 -11.74
CA GLU A 268 13.76 -3.58 -11.82
C GLU A 268 14.43 -3.99 -10.51
N ILE A 269 13.81 -4.89 -9.76
CA ILE A 269 14.36 -5.44 -8.51
C ILE A 269 15.04 -6.78 -8.82
N GLY A 270 16.12 -6.74 -9.59
CA GLY A 270 17.00 -7.83 -9.88
C GLY A 270 16.32 -9.04 -10.54
N GLY A 271 16.58 -9.27 -11.79
CA GLY A 271 16.27 -10.49 -12.51
C GLY A 271 17.07 -11.68 -11.97
#